data_cc16c942514bacb4dcf8b8c2abdfb29a
#
_entry.id   cc16c942514bacb4dcf8b8c2abdfb29a
#
_cell.length_a   1.000
_cell.length_b   1.000
_cell.length_c   1.000
_cell.angle_alpha   90.00
_cell.angle_beta   90.00
_cell.angle_gamma   90.00
#
_symmetry.space_group_name_H-M   'P 1'
#
loop_
_entity.id
_entity.type
_entity.pdbx_description
1 polymer ?
#
loop_
_entity_poly.entity_id
_entity_poly.type
_entity_poly.pdbx_seq_one_letter_code
_entity_poly.pdbx_strand_id
1 'polypeptide(L)'
;MPLVSQVYQSRWLSAEDLQGKTVKVTIASAGIESVRARDGGTEMKIAVAFVGAHKVLLCNATQARALAALFGDNTDAWIEKQVVLTPEKAPNGKLTIGVKRV
;
A
#
# COMPACT_ATOMS: atom_id res chain seq x y z
N MET A 1 25.86 -7.74 -15.16
CA MET A 1 25.21 -8.67 -14.24
C MET A 1 24.34 -7.90 -13.25
N PRO A 2 23.08 -8.30 -13.05
CA PRO A 2 22.22 -7.56 -12.13
C PRO A 2 22.68 -7.75 -10.69
N LEU A 3 22.47 -6.70 -9.90
CA LEU A 3 22.71 -6.77 -8.46
C LEU A 3 21.63 -7.62 -7.79
N VAL A 4 21.96 -8.26 -6.69
CA VAL A 4 20.98 -9.05 -5.92
C VAL A 4 19.79 -8.20 -5.54
N SER A 5 20.02 -6.96 -5.12
CA SER A 5 18.96 -6.02 -4.76
C SER A 5 18.01 -5.70 -5.93
N GLN A 6 18.48 -5.77 -7.17
CA GLN A 6 17.62 -5.55 -8.33
C GLN A 6 16.74 -6.75 -8.62
N VAL A 7 17.25 -7.97 -8.38
CA VAL A 7 16.51 -9.21 -8.63
C VAL A 7 15.46 -9.47 -7.54
N TYR A 8 15.80 -9.18 -6.29
CA TYR A 8 14.96 -9.47 -5.14
C TYR A 8 14.31 -8.22 -4.54
N GLN A 9 14.28 -7.13 -5.28
CA GLN A 9 13.64 -5.90 -4.83
C GLN A 9 12.15 -6.16 -4.61
N SER A 10 11.64 -5.72 -3.45
CA SER A 10 10.24 -5.86 -3.14
C SER A 10 9.39 -4.98 -4.07
N ARG A 11 8.30 -5.55 -4.58
CA ARG A 11 7.31 -4.77 -5.32
C ARG A 11 6.33 -4.05 -4.40
N TRP A 12 6.42 -4.32 -3.09
CA TRP A 12 5.52 -3.73 -2.11
C TRP A 12 6.07 -2.42 -1.58
N LEU A 13 5.20 -1.41 -1.57
CA LEU A 13 5.53 -0.10 -1.02
C LEU A 13 5.64 -0.21 0.50
N SER A 14 6.68 0.37 1.07
CA SER A 14 6.88 0.41 2.51
C SER A 14 6.95 1.85 2.99
N ALA A 15 6.79 2.05 4.31
CA ALA A 15 6.90 3.38 4.90
C ALA A 15 8.28 4.00 4.68
N GLU A 16 9.32 3.16 4.60
CA GLU A 16 10.68 3.62 4.34
C GLU A 16 10.83 4.23 2.95
N ASP A 17 10.04 3.76 1.99
CA ASP A 17 10.06 4.29 0.62
C ASP A 17 9.59 5.74 0.56
N LEU A 18 8.84 6.19 1.56
CA LEU A 18 8.38 7.58 1.64
C LEU A 18 9.49 8.52 2.13
N GLN A 19 10.57 7.99 2.71
CA GLN A 19 11.71 8.76 3.19
C GLN A 19 11.31 9.90 4.14
N GLY A 20 10.34 9.62 5.01
CA GLY A 20 9.84 10.59 5.97
C GLY A 20 8.93 11.67 5.39
N LYS A 21 8.58 11.56 4.12
CA LYS A 21 7.79 12.58 3.44
C LYS A 21 6.35 12.13 3.25
N THR A 22 5.44 13.10 3.24
CA THR A 22 4.05 12.89 2.86
C THR A 22 3.92 13.09 1.37
N VAL A 23 3.27 12.14 0.69
CA VAL A 23 3.11 12.19 -0.77
C VAL A 23 1.65 12.08 -1.14
N LYS A 24 1.26 12.80 -2.19
CA LYS A 24 -0.07 12.69 -2.77
C LYS A 24 0.02 11.83 -4.02
N VAL A 25 -0.82 10.80 -4.10
CA VAL A 25 -0.80 9.84 -5.21
C VAL A 25 -2.21 9.60 -5.72
N THR A 26 -2.30 9.15 -6.96
CA THR A 26 -3.56 8.79 -7.60
C THR A 26 -3.62 7.28 -7.75
N ILE A 27 -4.74 6.68 -7.36
CA ILE A 27 -4.93 5.24 -7.45
C ILE A 27 -5.15 4.86 -8.92
N ALA A 28 -4.27 3.99 -9.44
CA ALA A 28 -4.40 3.48 -10.81
C ALA A 28 -5.25 2.21 -10.85
N SER A 29 -5.10 1.35 -9.85
CA SER A 29 -5.88 0.12 -9.75
C SER A 29 -5.90 -0.37 -8.30
N ALA A 30 -6.90 -1.17 -7.98
CA ALA A 30 -7.02 -1.81 -6.67
C ALA A 30 -7.66 -3.18 -6.88
N GLY A 31 -7.13 -4.19 -6.21
CA GLY A 31 -7.63 -5.54 -6.36
C GLY A 31 -7.17 -6.44 -5.23
N ILE A 32 -7.63 -7.68 -5.26
CA ILE A 32 -7.27 -8.67 -4.25
C ILE A 32 -6.00 -9.39 -4.68
N GLU A 33 -5.05 -9.50 -3.75
CA GLU A 33 -3.79 -10.20 -3.95
C GLU A 33 -3.68 -11.33 -2.93
N SER A 34 -3.25 -12.49 -3.40
CA SER A 34 -2.97 -13.62 -2.52
C SER A 34 -1.52 -13.55 -2.07
N VAL A 35 -1.29 -13.54 -0.78
CA VAL A 35 0.07 -13.47 -0.22
C VAL A 35 0.27 -14.56 0.80
N ARG A 36 1.53 -14.94 1.02
CA ARG A 36 1.86 -15.97 2.00
C ARG A 36 1.72 -15.40 3.41
N ALA A 37 0.96 -16.09 4.24
CA ALA A 37 0.82 -15.74 5.64
C ALA A 37 2.00 -16.29 6.45
N ARG A 38 2.17 -15.77 7.68
CA ARG A 38 3.26 -16.18 8.56
C ARG A 38 3.22 -17.66 8.90
N ASP A 39 2.03 -18.23 8.99
CA ASP A 39 1.83 -19.64 9.36
C ASP A 39 2.04 -20.60 8.19
N GLY A 40 2.45 -20.10 7.04
CA GLY A 40 2.63 -20.89 5.84
C GLY A 40 1.38 -21.01 4.98
N GLY A 41 0.25 -20.47 5.43
CA GLY A 41 -0.98 -20.41 4.66
C GLY A 41 -1.01 -19.26 3.69
N THR A 42 -2.20 -18.93 3.20
CA THR A 42 -2.42 -17.86 2.25
C THR A 42 -3.37 -16.83 2.84
N GLU A 43 -3.07 -15.56 2.65
CA GLU A 43 -3.97 -14.46 3.01
C GLU A 43 -4.37 -13.68 1.78
N MET A 44 -5.60 -13.19 1.78
CA MET A 44 -6.07 -12.26 0.76
C MET A 44 -5.94 -10.85 1.28
N LYS A 45 -5.23 -10.00 0.53
CA LYS A 45 -5.06 -8.59 0.88
C LYS A 45 -5.38 -7.72 -0.32
N ILE A 46 -5.69 -6.46 -0.06
CA ILE A 46 -5.96 -5.52 -1.14
C ILE A 46 -4.65 -4.88 -1.54
N ALA A 47 -4.33 -4.95 -2.84
CA ALA A 47 -3.16 -4.32 -3.41
C ALA A 47 -3.60 -3.12 -4.23
N VAL A 48 -2.99 -1.96 -3.96
CA VAL A 48 -3.33 -0.71 -4.62
C VAL A 48 -2.11 -0.21 -5.39
N ALA A 49 -2.28 -0.07 -6.70
CA ALA A 49 -1.25 0.51 -7.56
C ALA A 49 -1.55 1.99 -7.77
N PHE A 50 -0.49 2.78 -7.90
CA PHE A 50 -0.60 4.22 -8.08
C PHE A 50 -0.03 4.65 -9.42
N VAL A 51 -0.60 5.70 -10.00
CA VAL A 51 -0.14 6.25 -11.28
C VAL A 51 1.30 6.73 -11.13
N GLY A 52 2.17 6.26 -12.01
CA GLY A 52 3.57 6.66 -12.03
C GLY A 52 4.46 6.00 -10.99
N ALA A 53 3.91 5.15 -10.14
CA ALA A 53 4.68 4.45 -9.10
C ALA A 53 5.07 3.05 -9.56
N HIS A 54 6.26 2.63 -9.17
CA HIS A 54 6.76 1.29 -9.49
C HIS A 54 6.35 0.25 -8.46
N LYS A 55 6.03 0.69 -7.25
CA LYS A 55 5.66 -0.19 -6.15
C LYS A 55 4.18 -0.11 -5.85
N VAL A 56 3.65 -1.19 -5.30
CA VAL A 56 2.24 -1.37 -5.01
C VAL A 56 2.05 -1.40 -3.49
N LEU A 57 1.04 -0.70 -2.99
CA LEU A 57 0.70 -0.74 -1.57
C LEU A 57 -0.10 -1.99 -1.27
N LEU A 58 0.48 -2.89 -0.50
CA LEU A 58 -0.23 -4.06 0.01
C LEU A 58 -0.89 -3.65 1.33
N CYS A 59 -2.21 -3.42 1.27
CA CYS A 59 -2.94 -2.87 2.40
C CYS A 59 -3.10 -3.87 3.53
N ASN A 60 -2.82 -3.43 4.76
CA ASN A 60 -3.28 -4.15 5.94
C ASN A 60 -4.75 -3.77 6.20
N ALA A 61 -5.36 -4.39 7.22
CA ALA A 61 -6.77 -4.15 7.50
C ALA A 61 -7.06 -2.68 7.80
N THR A 62 -6.17 -2.01 8.52
CA THR A 62 -6.33 -0.60 8.88
C THR A 62 -6.30 0.29 7.64
N GLN A 63 -5.36 0.04 6.73
CA GLN A 63 -5.24 0.81 5.50
C GLN A 63 -6.44 0.59 4.58
N ALA A 64 -6.88 -0.67 4.45
CA ALA A 64 -8.04 -1.00 3.62
C ALA A 64 -9.31 -0.35 4.16
N ARG A 65 -9.49 -0.36 5.47
CA ARG A 65 -10.64 0.29 6.11
C ARG A 65 -10.61 1.80 5.93
N ALA A 66 -9.42 2.40 5.97
CA ALA A 66 -9.28 3.83 5.74
C ALA A 66 -9.70 4.20 4.32
N LEU A 67 -9.29 3.42 3.33
CA LEU A 67 -9.69 3.64 1.94
C LEU A 67 -11.18 3.42 1.75
N ALA A 68 -11.74 2.39 2.38
CA ALA A 68 -13.19 2.13 2.32
C ALA A 68 -13.99 3.27 2.96
N ALA A 69 -13.48 3.85 4.04
CA ALA A 69 -14.12 4.99 4.68
C ALA A 69 -14.10 6.24 3.80
N LEU A 70 -13.05 6.41 2.98
CA LEU A 70 -12.93 7.56 2.09
C LEU A 70 -13.74 7.39 0.81
N PHE A 71 -13.76 6.20 0.22
CA PHE A 71 -14.26 5.98 -1.13
C PHE A 71 -15.33 4.90 -1.24
N GLY A 72 -15.65 4.19 -0.17
CA GLY A 72 -16.63 3.11 -0.16
C GLY A 72 -15.98 1.73 -0.20
N ASP A 73 -16.79 0.69 0.03
CA ASP A 73 -16.32 -0.69 0.11
C ASP A 73 -15.93 -1.30 -1.23
N ASN A 74 -16.40 -0.72 -2.33
CA ASN A 74 -16.12 -1.24 -3.66
C ASN A 74 -14.81 -0.66 -4.18
N THR A 75 -13.81 -1.51 -4.41
CA THR A 75 -12.49 -1.08 -4.87
C THR A 75 -12.52 -0.41 -6.24
N ASP A 76 -13.53 -0.69 -7.06
CA ASP A 76 -13.69 0.00 -8.34
C ASP A 76 -13.91 1.50 -8.16
N ALA A 77 -14.51 1.90 -7.05
CA ALA A 77 -14.73 3.32 -6.75
C ALA A 77 -13.44 4.04 -6.33
N TRP A 78 -12.38 3.29 -6.02
CA TRP A 78 -11.11 3.86 -5.61
C TRP A 78 -10.25 4.32 -6.80
N ILE A 79 -10.51 3.80 -7.99
CA ILE A 79 -9.71 4.08 -9.19
C ILE A 79 -9.83 5.57 -9.54
N GLU A 80 -8.69 6.19 -9.86
CA GLU A 80 -8.55 7.62 -10.19
C GLU A 80 -8.76 8.56 -9.00
N LYS A 81 -8.95 8.01 -7.79
CA LYS A 81 -9.05 8.83 -6.59
C LYS A 81 -7.65 9.18 -6.07
N GLN A 82 -7.53 10.35 -5.49
CA GLN A 82 -6.29 10.81 -4.90
C GLN A 82 -6.28 10.58 -3.39
N VAL A 83 -5.13 10.12 -2.89
CA VAL A 83 -4.93 9.94 -1.46
C VAL A 83 -3.56 10.47 -1.07
N VAL A 84 -3.41 10.75 0.21
CA VAL A 84 -2.14 11.16 0.79
C VAL A 84 -1.58 9.98 1.57
N LEU A 85 -0.33 9.62 1.27
CA LEU A 85 0.40 8.59 1.99
C LEU A 85 1.42 9.28 2.89
N THR A 86 1.42 8.92 4.16
CA THR A 86 2.32 9.51 5.14
C THR A 86 2.94 8.42 6.00
N PRO A 87 4.23 8.53 6.35
CA PRO A 87 4.82 7.57 7.28
C PRO A 87 4.25 7.82 8.68
N GLU A 88 3.76 6.76 9.31
CA GLU A 88 3.20 6.82 10.65
C GLU A 88 3.83 5.75 11.53
N LYS A 89 3.86 6.00 12.83
CA LYS A 89 4.33 5.02 13.78
C LYS A 89 3.15 4.21 14.29
N ALA A 90 3.22 2.89 14.10
CA ALA A 90 2.22 1.98 14.62
C ALA A 90 2.37 1.84 16.14
N PRO A 91 1.33 1.36 16.87
CA PRO A 91 1.41 1.18 18.33
C PRO A 91 2.58 0.30 18.78
N ASN A 92 3.04 -0.62 17.92
CA ASN A 92 4.19 -1.49 18.23
C ASN A 92 5.54 -0.83 17.97
N GLY A 93 5.56 0.45 17.61
CA GLY A 93 6.79 1.20 17.34
C GLY A 93 7.33 1.08 15.92
N LYS A 94 6.73 0.26 15.07
CA LYS A 94 7.16 0.10 13.67
C LYS A 94 6.56 1.18 12.79
N LEU A 95 7.29 1.56 11.74
CA LEU A 95 6.77 2.49 10.75
C LEU A 95 5.75 1.78 9.85
N THR A 96 4.68 2.48 9.56
CA THR A 96 3.65 2.03 8.62
C THR A 96 3.24 3.19 7.74
N ILE A 97 2.48 2.90 6.69
CA ILE A 97 1.95 3.94 5.80
C ILE A 97 0.54 4.29 6.25
N GLY A 98 0.33 5.55 6.60
CA GLY A 98 -1.00 6.07 6.87
C GLY A 98 -1.63 6.56 5.58
N VAL A 99 -2.92 6.25 5.39
CA VAL A 99 -3.70 6.69 4.24
C VAL A 99 -4.63 7.79 4.70
N LYS A 100 -4.51 8.95 4.10
CA LYS A 100 -5.27 10.13 4.49
C LYS A 100 -6.02 10.71 3.30
N ARG A 101 -7.03 11.49 3.61
CA ARG A 101 -7.77 12.25 2.60
C ARG A 101 -6.91 13.38 2.05
N VAL A 102 -7.07 13.65 0.76
CA VAL A 102 -6.41 14.80 0.13
C VAL A 102 -7.00 16.10 0.65
#